data_0acf8008267b6d91226f78414abd822b
#
_entry.id   0acf8008267b6d91226f78414abd822b
#
_cell.length_a   1.000
_cell.length_b   1.000
_cell.length_c   1.000
_cell.angle_alpha   90.00
_cell.angle_beta   90.00
_cell.angle_gamma   90.00
#
_symmetry.space_group_name_H-M   'P 1'
#
loop_
_entity.id
_entity.type
_entity.pdbx_description
1 polymer ?
#
loop_
_entity_poly.entity_id
_entity_poly.type
_entity_poly.pdbx_seq_one_letter_code
_entity_poly.pdbx_strand_id
1 'polypeptide(L)'
;DYWWWSDGLYMVMPVMTKLYKVTGNHLYLDKLYEYIVYSDSIMLDRETGLYYRDAKYVYPKHKTSSGKKDFWARGDGWVLAGLAKVLKDLPADYEHRSFFVNKYVKLAEAVAAIQQPEGYWTRSMMDPTHAPGPETSGTAFFTYGFLWGINNGYLDEAVYKPVIDKAWNYLAKTALQKNGKIGYVQPIGEKAIPGQVVDADSEANFGVGAFLLAACEYVRYLEAPENQDRAYWCNLLYKMAAPVLSNMAEGNLKKNMLVEVSPNWDGRNKGVTYMETFGRLMAGVAPWLTLPDDDTEEGQMRK
;
A
#
# COMPACT_ATOMS: atom_id res chain seq x y z
N ASP A 1 -18.45 -6.97 -13.77
CA ASP A 1 -17.18 -6.71 -14.48
C ASP A 1 -16.35 -5.58 -13.88
N TYR A 2 -16.25 -5.47 -12.53
CA TYR A 2 -15.62 -4.31 -11.90
C TYR A 2 -14.25 -4.60 -11.29
N TRP A 3 -13.76 -5.85 -11.28
CA TRP A 3 -12.54 -6.26 -10.59
C TRP A 3 -11.45 -6.72 -11.55
N TRP A 4 -11.29 -6.03 -12.65
CA TRP A 4 -10.41 -6.43 -13.75
C TRP A 4 -9.03 -5.71 -13.74
N TRP A 5 -8.70 -4.95 -12.68
CA TRP A 5 -7.40 -4.28 -12.52
C TRP A 5 -6.95 -4.28 -11.06
N SER A 6 -5.64 -4.29 -10.84
CA SER A 6 -5.02 -4.47 -9.52
C SER A 6 -5.43 -3.41 -8.49
N ASP A 7 -5.51 -2.15 -8.90
CA ASP A 7 -5.94 -1.05 -8.03
C ASP A 7 -7.38 -1.26 -7.52
N GLY A 8 -8.25 -1.77 -8.38
CA GLY A 8 -9.64 -2.09 -8.03
C GLY A 8 -9.74 -3.10 -6.89
N LEU A 9 -8.83 -4.07 -6.83
CA LEU A 9 -8.81 -5.05 -5.74
C LEU A 9 -8.59 -4.39 -4.38
N TYR A 10 -7.65 -3.44 -4.26
CA TYR A 10 -7.44 -2.69 -3.03
C TYR A 10 -8.65 -1.82 -2.66
N MET A 11 -9.27 -1.19 -3.66
CA MET A 11 -10.38 -0.27 -3.43
C MET A 11 -11.66 -0.99 -2.97
N VAL A 12 -11.91 -2.21 -3.45
CA VAL A 12 -13.22 -2.87 -3.26
C VAL A 12 -13.17 -4.05 -2.30
N MET A 13 -12.13 -4.88 -2.32
CA MET A 13 -12.09 -6.07 -1.44
C MET A 13 -12.30 -5.74 0.05
N PRO A 14 -11.59 -4.76 0.64
CA PRO A 14 -11.81 -4.41 2.05
C PRO A 14 -13.19 -3.80 2.33
N VAL A 15 -13.82 -3.18 1.34
CA VAL A 15 -15.20 -2.66 1.47
C VAL A 15 -16.17 -3.82 1.65
N MET A 16 -16.01 -4.92 0.92
CA MET A 16 -16.88 -6.10 1.04
C MET A 16 -16.81 -6.71 2.45
N THR A 17 -15.61 -6.87 3.01
CA THR A 17 -15.46 -7.38 4.39
C THR A 17 -16.03 -6.41 5.42
N LYS A 18 -15.88 -5.09 5.24
CA LYS A 18 -16.49 -4.07 6.12
C LYS A 18 -18.02 -4.10 6.03
N LEU A 19 -18.59 -4.21 4.84
CA LEU A 19 -20.04 -4.33 4.68
C LEU A 19 -20.57 -5.58 5.36
N TYR A 20 -19.88 -6.71 5.24
CA TYR A 20 -20.21 -7.90 6.01
C TYR A 20 -20.21 -7.63 7.52
N LYS A 21 -19.16 -7.01 8.06
CA LYS A 21 -19.06 -6.69 9.51
C LYS A 21 -20.21 -5.79 10.00
N VAL A 22 -20.66 -4.87 9.17
CA VAL A 22 -21.76 -3.94 9.54
C VAL A 22 -23.13 -4.58 9.41
N THR A 23 -23.33 -5.43 8.39
CA THR A 23 -24.67 -5.93 8.04
C THR A 23 -24.92 -7.38 8.44
N GLY A 24 -23.87 -8.18 8.71
CA GLY A 24 -23.98 -9.62 8.89
C GLY A 24 -24.35 -10.39 7.60
N ASN A 25 -24.44 -9.73 6.45
CA ASN A 25 -24.90 -10.36 5.22
C ASN A 25 -23.73 -11.09 4.51
N HIS A 26 -23.78 -12.41 4.49
CA HIS A 26 -22.79 -13.28 3.87
C HIS A 26 -22.62 -13.07 2.36
N LEU A 27 -23.63 -12.53 1.67
CA LEU A 27 -23.54 -12.23 0.25
C LEU A 27 -22.31 -11.37 -0.11
N TYR A 28 -21.86 -10.50 0.78
CA TYR A 28 -20.67 -9.69 0.56
C TYR A 28 -19.39 -10.55 0.52
N LEU A 29 -19.29 -11.57 1.36
CA LEU A 29 -18.15 -12.49 1.35
C LEU A 29 -18.18 -13.43 0.15
N ASP A 30 -19.37 -13.93 -0.23
CA ASP A 30 -19.55 -14.79 -1.40
C ASP A 30 -19.14 -14.04 -2.67
N LYS A 31 -19.58 -12.78 -2.80
CA LYS A 31 -19.18 -11.93 -3.94
C LYS A 31 -17.71 -11.55 -3.91
N LEU A 32 -17.13 -11.34 -2.73
CA LEU A 32 -15.69 -11.13 -2.59
C LEU A 32 -14.91 -12.33 -3.16
N TYR A 33 -15.29 -13.54 -2.77
CA TYR A 33 -14.65 -14.77 -3.26
C TYR A 33 -14.84 -14.95 -4.76
N GLU A 34 -16.07 -14.84 -5.26
CA GLU A 34 -16.39 -14.95 -6.69
C GLU A 34 -15.55 -13.99 -7.53
N TYR A 35 -15.47 -12.73 -7.10
CA TYR A 35 -14.80 -11.69 -7.88
C TYR A 35 -13.27 -11.77 -7.81
N ILE A 36 -12.69 -12.16 -6.70
CA ILE A 36 -11.24 -12.37 -6.66
C ILE A 36 -10.81 -13.59 -7.51
N VAL A 37 -11.61 -14.65 -7.55
CA VAL A 37 -11.38 -15.79 -8.45
C VAL A 37 -11.44 -15.35 -9.91
N TYR A 38 -12.41 -14.52 -10.27
CA TYR A 38 -12.48 -13.91 -11.61
C TYR A 38 -11.25 -13.05 -11.92
N SER A 39 -10.85 -12.19 -10.98
CA SER A 39 -9.67 -11.32 -11.15
C SER A 39 -8.39 -12.13 -11.35
N ASP A 40 -8.22 -13.23 -10.63
CA ASP A 40 -7.10 -14.15 -10.81
C ASP A 40 -7.06 -14.75 -12.23
N SER A 41 -8.21 -15.05 -12.79
CA SER A 41 -8.28 -15.60 -14.16
C SER A 41 -7.78 -14.61 -15.22
N ILE A 42 -7.80 -13.32 -14.90
CA ILE A 42 -7.37 -12.24 -15.80
C ILE A 42 -5.92 -11.82 -15.55
N MET A 43 -5.53 -11.66 -14.28
CA MET A 43 -4.34 -10.92 -13.91
C MET A 43 -3.26 -11.75 -13.22
N LEU A 44 -3.59 -12.88 -12.59
CA LEU A 44 -2.60 -13.66 -11.86
C LEU A 44 -1.70 -14.46 -12.83
N ASP A 45 -0.42 -14.17 -12.80
CA ASP A 45 0.58 -15.03 -13.43
C ASP A 45 0.90 -16.21 -12.50
N ARG A 46 0.44 -17.39 -12.86
CA ARG A 46 0.60 -18.61 -12.06
C ARG A 46 2.03 -19.12 -11.96
N GLU A 47 2.91 -18.68 -12.87
CA GLU A 47 4.33 -19.05 -12.86
C GLU A 47 5.09 -18.26 -11.80
N THR A 48 4.84 -16.94 -11.69
CA THR A 48 5.56 -16.04 -10.79
C THR A 48 4.82 -15.79 -9.49
N GLY A 49 3.50 -15.98 -9.45
CA GLY A 49 2.64 -15.59 -8.32
C GLY A 49 2.34 -14.10 -8.23
N LEU A 50 2.80 -13.30 -9.21
CA LEU A 50 2.59 -11.85 -9.29
C LEU A 50 1.35 -11.52 -10.13
N TYR A 51 0.87 -10.29 -10.01
CA TYR A 51 -0.29 -9.79 -10.74
C TYR A 51 0.11 -8.81 -11.84
N TYR A 52 -0.36 -9.06 -13.05
CA TYR A 52 -0.41 -8.00 -14.06
C TYR A 52 -1.41 -6.93 -13.63
N ARG A 53 -1.17 -5.68 -14.04
CA ARG A 53 -2.06 -4.58 -13.68
C ARG A 53 -3.49 -4.81 -14.18
N ASP A 54 -3.63 -5.29 -15.42
CA ASP A 54 -4.88 -5.72 -16.06
C ASP A 54 -4.58 -6.56 -17.33
N ALA A 55 -5.62 -6.99 -18.04
CA ALA A 55 -5.54 -7.82 -19.24
C ALA A 55 -4.71 -7.23 -20.39
N LYS A 56 -4.50 -5.90 -20.42
CA LYS A 56 -3.66 -5.25 -21.45
C LYS A 56 -2.18 -5.57 -21.26
N TYR A 57 -1.77 -5.79 -19.99
CA TYR A 57 -0.37 -5.98 -19.59
C TYR A 57 0.04 -7.44 -19.46
N VAL A 58 -0.88 -8.38 -19.72
CA VAL A 58 -0.59 -9.81 -19.67
C VAL A 58 0.39 -10.18 -20.79
N TYR A 59 1.48 -10.87 -20.41
CA TYR A 59 2.45 -11.41 -21.36
C TYR A 59 1.79 -12.44 -22.30
N PRO A 60 2.13 -12.47 -23.60
CA PRO A 60 3.12 -11.66 -24.33
C PRO A 60 2.57 -10.38 -24.97
N LYS A 61 1.32 -9.96 -24.68
CA LYS A 61 0.74 -8.73 -25.28
C LYS A 61 1.55 -7.50 -24.88
N HIS A 62 2.01 -7.45 -23.64
CA HIS A 62 2.89 -6.43 -23.12
C HIS A 62 4.19 -7.07 -22.64
N LYS A 63 5.31 -6.36 -22.83
CA LYS A 63 6.66 -6.78 -22.45
C LYS A 63 7.46 -5.58 -22.02
N THR A 64 8.46 -5.80 -21.18
CA THR A 64 9.50 -4.80 -20.89
C THR A 64 10.37 -4.53 -22.13
N SER A 65 11.24 -3.54 -22.04
CA SER A 65 12.23 -3.21 -23.10
C SER A 65 13.15 -4.40 -23.43
N SER A 66 13.41 -5.28 -22.46
CA SER A 66 14.22 -6.50 -22.64
C SER A 66 13.39 -7.73 -23.00
N GLY A 67 12.08 -7.57 -23.23
CA GLY A 67 11.19 -8.66 -23.65
C GLY A 67 10.66 -9.53 -22.51
N LYS A 68 10.87 -9.15 -21.24
CA LYS A 68 10.38 -9.88 -20.06
C LYS A 68 8.94 -9.54 -19.70
N LYS A 69 8.34 -10.35 -18.79
CA LYS A 69 7.08 -10.04 -18.14
C LYS A 69 7.22 -8.75 -17.33
N ASP A 70 6.22 -7.88 -17.39
CA ASP A 70 6.22 -6.58 -16.71
C ASP A 70 5.20 -6.58 -15.57
N PHE A 71 5.67 -6.64 -14.34
CA PHE A 71 4.86 -6.56 -13.13
C PHE A 71 5.11 -5.23 -12.45
N TRP A 72 4.07 -4.46 -12.26
CA TRP A 72 4.13 -3.12 -11.73
C TRP A 72 4.10 -3.11 -10.21
N ALA A 73 5.16 -2.58 -9.58
CA ALA A 73 5.32 -2.62 -8.12
C ALA A 73 4.11 -2.07 -7.35
N ARG A 74 3.58 -0.92 -7.73
CA ARG A 74 2.38 -0.37 -7.08
C ARG A 74 1.14 -1.24 -7.34
N GLY A 75 1.05 -1.91 -8.49
CA GLY A 75 -0.03 -2.83 -8.80
C GLY A 75 -0.08 -4.01 -7.83
N ASP A 76 1.03 -4.74 -7.70
CA ASP A 76 1.13 -5.84 -6.71
C ASP A 76 1.05 -5.32 -5.28
N GLY A 77 1.56 -4.10 -5.02
CA GLY A 77 1.42 -3.42 -3.73
C GLY A 77 -0.04 -3.22 -3.32
N TRP A 78 -0.90 -2.79 -4.24
CA TRP A 78 -2.34 -2.71 -4.01
C TRP A 78 -2.93 -4.07 -3.65
N VAL A 79 -2.57 -5.13 -4.37
CA VAL A 79 -3.13 -6.47 -4.14
C VAL A 79 -2.70 -7.00 -2.77
N LEU A 80 -1.41 -6.94 -2.43
CA LEU A 80 -0.90 -7.45 -1.15
C LEU A 80 -1.52 -6.69 0.04
N ALA A 81 -1.54 -5.36 -0.03
CA ALA A 81 -2.16 -4.54 1.01
C ALA A 81 -3.68 -4.76 1.11
N GLY A 82 -4.35 -4.95 -0.01
CA GLY A 82 -5.77 -5.30 -0.07
C GLY A 82 -6.08 -6.63 0.62
N LEU A 83 -5.27 -7.65 0.34
CA LEU A 83 -5.39 -8.97 0.97
C LEU A 83 -5.16 -8.92 2.50
N ALA A 84 -4.17 -8.17 2.96
CA ALA A 84 -3.95 -7.94 4.39
C ALA A 84 -5.19 -7.32 5.07
N LYS A 85 -5.78 -6.28 4.44
CA LYS A 85 -7.02 -5.65 4.94
C LYS A 85 -8.22 -6.60 4.93
N VAL A 86 -8.34 -7.46 3.92
CA VAL A 86 -9.39 -8.50 3.86
C VAL A 86 -9.22 -9.47 5.01
N LEU A 87 -8.03 -10.04 5.19
CA LEU A 87 -7.75 -11.03 6.24
C LEU A 87 -7.94 -10.48 7.65
N LYS A 88 -7.74 -9.18 7.86
CA LYS A 88 -8.00 -8.49 9.12
C LYS A 88 -9.47 -8.57 9.53
N ASP A 89 -10.39 -8.49 8.57
CA ASP A 89 -11.83 -8.39 8.82
C ASP A 89 -12.61 -9.67 8.48
N LEU A 90 -11.99 -10.61 7.76
CA LEU A 90 -12.62 -11.86 7.34
C LEU A 90 -12.83 -12.78 8.55
N PRO A 91 -14.03 -13.36 8.77
CA PRO A 91 -14.29 -14.28 9.87
C PRO A 91 -13.32 -15.46 9.89
N ALA A 92 -12.95 -15.91 11.09
CA ALA A 92 -12.04 -17.04 11.26
C ALA A 92 -12.59 -18.36 10.70
N ASP A 93 -13.91 -18.52 10.75
CA ASP A 93 -14.66 -19.69 10.31
C ASP A 93 -15.22 -19.59 8.88
N TYR A 94 -14.88 -18.51 8.16
CA TYR A 94 -15.32 -18.38 6.77
C TYR A 94 -14.70 -19.49 5.89
N GLU A 95 -15.56 -20.22 5.19
CA GLU A 95 -15.18 -21.44 4.42
C GLU A 95 -14.03 -21.22 3.41
N HIS A 96 -13.94 -20.04 2.80
CA HIS A 96 -12.88 -19.69 1.86
C HIS A 96 -11.72 -18.89 2.48
N ARG A 97 -11.63 -18.79 3.81
CA ARG A 97 -10.54 -18.06 4.47
C ARG A 97 -9.16 -18.57 4.06
N SER A 98 -9.00 -19.89 3.99
CA SER A 98 -7.72 -20.52 3.60
C SER A 98 -7.27 -20.13 2.18
N PHE A 99 -8.20 -19.89 1.27
CA PHE A 99 -7.91 -19.36 -0.06
C PHE A 99 -7.24 -17.99 0.01
N PHE A 100 -7.78 -17.07 0.81
CA PHE A 100 -7.22 -15.72 0.98
C PHE A 100 -5.86 -15.76 1.69
N VAL A 101 -5.70 -16.59 2.73
CA VAL A 101 -4.42 -16.79 3.41
C VAL A 101 -3.35 -17.28 2.44
N ASN A 102 -3.64 -18.36 1.69
CA ASN A 102 -2.70 -18.92 0.74
C ASN A 102 -2.31 -17.93 -0.36
N LYS A 103 -3.27 -17.13 -0.82
CA LYS A 103 -3.03 -16.08 -1.82
C LYS A 103 -2.12 -15.00 -1.29
N TYR A 104 -2.39 -14.53 -0.08
CA TYR A 104 -1.58 -13.52 0.60
C TYR A 104 -0.13 -14.00 0.82
N VAL A 105 0.06 -15.21 1.35
CA VAL A 105 1.39 -15.79 1.60
C VAL A 105 2.17 -15.96 0.30
N LYS A 106 1.56 -16.52 -0.74
CA LYS A 106 2.21 -16.73 -2.04
C LYS A 106 2.62 -15.41 -2.71
N LEU A 107 1.79 -14.39 -2.63
CA LEU A 107 2.14 -13.07 -3.16
C LEU A 107 3.27 -12.44 -2.34
N ALA A 108 3.23 -12.56 -1.02
CA ALA A 108 4.31 -12.08 -0.15
C ALA A 108 5.65 -12.76 -0.47
N GLU A 109 5.67 -14.08 -0.67
CA GLU A 109 6.86 -14.84 -1.08
C GLU A 109 7.39 -14.36 -2.44
N ALA A 110 6.53 -14.24 -3.44
CA ALA A 110 6.90 -13.81 -4.78
C ALA A 110 7.51 -12.40 -4.78
N VAL A 111 6.91 -11.48 -4.03
CA VAL A 111 7.39 -10.10 -3.91
C VAL A 111 8.72 -10.04 -3.15
N ALA A 112 8.85 -10.75 -2.02
CA ALA A 112 10.07 -10.74 -1.22
C ALA A 112 11.29 -11.22 -2.01
N ALA A 113 11.12 -12.23 -2.87
CA ALA A 113 12.16 -12.84 -3.67
C ALA A 113 12.83 -11.90 -4.70
N ILE A 114 12.18 -10.78 -5.04
CA ILE A 114 12.63 -9.85 -6.09
C ILE A 114 12.97 -8.44 -5.56
N GLN A 115 13.17 -8.32 -4.23
CA GLN A 115 13.63 -7.08 -3.61
C GLN A 115 15.02 -6.68 -4.15
N GLN A 116 15.22 -5.39 -4.45
CA GLN A 116 16.54 -4.90 -4.80
C GLN A 116 17.47 -4.88 -3.58
N PRO A 117 18.79 -5.01 -3.78
CA PRO A 117 19.78 -4.99 -2.68
C PRO A 117 19.64 -3.76 -1.76
N GLU A 118 19.25 -2.61 -2.33
CA GLU A 118 19.06 -1.33 -1.63
C GLU A 118 17.76 -1.27 -0.82
N GLY A 119 16.92 -2.32 -0.88
CA GLY A 119 15.72 -2.47 -0.07
C GLY A 119 14.42 -2.02 -0.71
N TYR A 120 14.44 -1.38 -1.86
CA TYR A 120 13.24 -1.00 -2.59
C TYR A 120 12.85 -2.03 -3.68
N TRP A 121 11.71 -1.82 -4.33
CA TRP A 121 11.34 -2.44 -5.60
C TRP A 121 11.32 -1.40 -6.70
N THR A 122 11.77 -1.79 -7.89
CA THR A 122 11.68 -0.95 -9.09
C THR A 122 10.25 -0.98 -9.64
N ARG A 123 9.88 0.03 -10.43
CA ARG A 123 8.57 0.13 -11.07
C ARG A 123 8.19 -1.11 -11.87
N SER A 124 9.15 -1.69 -12.62
CA SER A 124 9.04 -3.02 -13.22
C SER A 124 9.84 -4.00 -12.38
N MET A 125 9.13 -4.83 -11.58
CA MET A 125 9.78 -5.59 -10.51
C MET A 125 10.71 -6.68 -11.02
N MET A 126 10.36 -7.36 -12.11
CA MET A 126 11.17 -8.45 -12.68
C MET A 126 12.15 -8.00 -13.76
N ASP A 127 12.11 -6.72 -14.13
CA ASP A 127 13.08 -6.11 -15.03
C ASP A 127 13.51 -4.72 -14.52
N PRO A 128 14.41 -4.68 -13.54
CA PRO A 128 14.89 -3.42 -12.97
C PRO A 128 15.48 -2.45 -14.00
N THR A 129 15.94 -2.94 -15.16
CA THR A 129 16.54 -2.13 -16.22
C THR A 129 15.49 -1.42 -17.09
N HIS A 130 14.25 -1.91 -17.10
CA HIS A 130 13.16 -1.33 -17.89
C HIS A 130 12.78 0.07 -17.41
N ALA A 131 12.67 0.23 -16.09
CA ALA A 131 12.36 1.50 -15.44
C ALA A 131 13.16 1.59 -14.13
N PRO A 132 14.46 1.91 -14.19
CA PRO A 132 15.37 1.84 -13.06
C PRO A 132 15.03 2.86 -11.97
N GLY A 133 15.54 2.57 -10.78
CA GLY A 133 15.33 3.38 -9.59
C GLY A 133 14.13 2.96 -8.75
N PRO A 134 14.01 3.51 -7.53
CA PRO A 134 13.02 3.10 -6.57
C PRO A 134 11.59 3.48 -6.98
N GLU A 135 10.63 2.73 -6.45
CA GLU A 135 9.22 3.07 -6.44
C GLU A 135 8.68 2.98 -5.01
N THR A 136 8.53 4.14 -4.38
CA THR A 136 8.25 4.24 -2.94
C THR A 136 6.86 3.71 -2.56
N SER A 137 5.83 3.94 -3.38
CA SER A 137 4.48 3.51 -3.01
C SER A 137 4.34 1.99 -2.99
N GLY A 138 4.87 1.27 -3.97
CA GLY A 138 4.92 -0.19 -3.97
C GLY A 138 5.77 -0.72 -2.81
N THR A 139 6.98 -0.16 -2.63
CA THR A 139 7.86 -0.53 -1.52
C THR A 139 7.17 -0.38 -0.16
N ALA A 140 6.43 0.70 0.05
CA ALA A 140 5.70 0.94 1.30
C ALA A 140 4.52 -0.03 1.47
N PHE A 141 3.76 -0.34 0.42
CA PHE A 141 2.69 -1.34 0.48
C PHE A 141 3.21 -2.74 0.78
N PHE A 142 4.35 -3.12 0.20
CA PHE A 142 4.98 -4.41 0.50
C PHE A 142 5.46 -4.46 1.95
N THR A 143 6.12 -3.41 2.43
CA THR A 143 6.55 -3.29 3.83
C THR A 143 5.36 -3.38 4.79
N TYR A 144 4.26 -2.67 4.49
CA TYR A 144 2.99 -2.81 5.24
C TYR A 144 2.50 -4.26 5.23
N GLY A 145 2.44 -4.88 4.07
CA GLY A 145 1.98 -6.26 3.93
C GLY A 145 2.81 -7.21 4.79
N PHE A 146 4.14 -7.16 4.69
CA PHE A 146 5.03 -8.04 5.46
C PHE A 146 4.93 -7.81 6.97
N LEU A 147 4.94 -6.55 7.43
CA LEU A 147 4.78 -6.22 8.84
C LEU A 147 3.42 -6.70 9.38
N TRP A 148 2.36 -6.46 8.65
CA TRP A 148 1.03 -6.94 9.02
C TRP A 148 1.02 -8.47 9.14
N GLY A 149 1.70 -9.16 8.23
CA GLY A 149 1.80 -10.61 8.25
C GLY A 149 2.53 -11.16 9.46
N ILE A 150 3.66 -10.55 9.83
CA ILE A 150 4.40 -10.92 11.05
C ILE A 150 3.54 -10.61 12.28
N ASN A 151 3.00 -9.41 12.39
CA ASN A 151 2.19 -8.96 13.52
C ASN A 151 0.94 -9.82 13.77
N ASN A 152 0.47 -10.54 12.74
CA ASN A 152 -0.72 -11.39 12.83
C ASN A 152 -0.42 -12.90 12.65
N GLY A 153 0.86 -13.30 12.64
CA GLY A 153 1.28 -14.70 12.59
C GLY A 153 1.07 -15.43 11.26
N TYR A 154 0.94 -14.69 10.15
CA TYR A 154 0.83 -15.28 8.80
C TYR A 154 2.16 -15.45 8.11
N LEU A 155 3.17 -14.67 8.48
CA LEU A 155 4.51 -14.69 7.91
C LEU A 155 5.54 -14.93 9.01
N ASP A 156 6.56 -15.74 8.68
CA ASP A 156 7.67 -16.03 9.58
C ASP A 156 8.60 -14.82 9.70
N GLU A 157 8.76 -14.33 10.92
CA GLU A 157 9.63 -13.18 11.21
C GLU A 157 11.07 -13.43 10.76
N ALA A 158 11.61 -14.62 10.98
CA ALA A 158 12.99 -14.93 10.61
C ALA A 158 13.24 -14.80 9.09
N VAL A 159 12.22 -15.05 8.28
CA VAL A 159 12.28 -14.94 6.81
C VAL A 159 12.10 -13.50 6.35
N TYR A 160 11.10 -12.79 6.88
CA TYR A 160 10.69 -11.49 6.35
C TYR A 160 11.35 -10.30 7.02
N LYS A 161 11.85 -10.42 8.27
CA LYS A 161 12.55 -9.34 8.97
C LYS A 161 13.72 -8.74 8.17
N PRO A 162 14.61 -9.54 7.56
CA PRO A 162 15.69 -8.98 6.74
C PRO A 162 15.21 -8.19 5.52
N VAL A 163 14.08 -8.59 4.91
CA VAL A 163 13.44 -7.89 3.80
C VAL A 163 12.85 -6.56 4.27
N ILE A 164 12.14 -6.59 5.41
CA ILE A 164 11.54 -5.42 6.04
C ILE A 164 12.60 -4.40 6.45
N ASP A 165 13.69 -4.84 7.07
CA ASP A 165 14.75 -3.95 7.55
C ASP A 165 15.39 -3.16 6.41
N LYS A 166 15.66 -3.81 5.27
CA LYS A 166 16.15 -3.14 4.08
C LYS A 166 15.13 -2.14 3.53
N ALA A 167 13.87 -2.57 3.40
CA ALA A 167 12.79 -1.72 2.88
C ALA A 167 12.56 -0.52 3.80
N TRP A 168 12.52 -0.73 5.11
CA TRP A 168 12.34 0.33 6.09
C TRP A 168 13.51 1.32 6.11
N ASN A 169 14.74 0.81 6.00
CA ASN A 169 15.92 1.68 5.87
C ASN A 169 15.82 2.59 4.63
N TYR A 170 15.39 2.04 3.49
CA TYR A 170 15.12 2.84 2.30
C TYR A 170 14.00 3.86 2.54
N LEU A 171 12.86 3.44 3.07
CA LEU A 171 11.71 4.31 3.34
C LEU A 171 12.05 5.46 4.29
N ALA A 172 12.75 5.14 5.39
CA ALA A 172 13.05 6.10 6.45
C ALA A 172 14.22 7.04 6.13
N LYS A 173 15.21 6.59 5.35
CA LYS A 173 16.45 7.37 5.10
C LYS A 173 16.55 7.96 3.70
N THR A 174 15.79 7.41 2.73
CA THR A 174 15.85 7.86 1.34
C THR A 174 14.53 8.44 0.88
N ALA A 175 13.42 7.72 1.06
CA ALA A 175 12.11 8.19 0.60
C ALA A 175 11.59 9.36 1.43
N LEU A 176 11.72 9.27 2.77
CA LEU A 176 11.36 10.36 3.69
C LEU A 176 12.40 11.48 3.60
N GLN A 177 11.99 12.64 3.12
CA GLN A 177 12.81 13.83 3.00
C GLN A 177 12.85 14.62 4.33
N LYS A 178 13.88 15.45 4.52
CA LYS A 178 14.06 16.26 5.74
C LYS A 178 12.88 17.19 6.07
N ASN A 179 12.13 17.61 5.06
CA ASN A 179 10.94 18.45 5.19
C ASN A 179 9.64 17.64 5.44
N GLY A 180 9.74 16.31 5.62
CA GLY A 180 8.59 15.42 5.83
C GLY A 180 7.92 14.92 4.54
N LYS A 181 8.38 15.33 3.36
CA LYS A 181 7.91 14.86 2.06
C LYS A 181 8.29 13.40 1.83
N ILE A 182 7.41 12.62 1.21
CA ILE A 182 7.72 11.26 0.74
C ILE A 182 8.01 11.32 -0.76
N GLY A 183 9.29 11.22 -1.09
CA GLY A 183 9.77 11.26 -2.47
C GLY A 183 9.83 9.91 -3.16
N TYR A 184 10.28 9.92 -4.41
CA TYR A 184 10.43 8.72 -5.26
C TYR A 184 9.12 7.95 -5.47
N VAL A 185 8.00 8.63 -5.46
CA VAL A 185 6.68 8.06 -5.76
C VAL A 185 6.39 8.25 -7.24
N GLN A 186 6.23 7.14 -7.96
CA GLN A 186 5.81 7.23 -9.35
C GLN A 186 4.46 7.96 -9.44
N PRO A 187 4.31 8.99 -10.29
CA PRO A 187 3.03 9.67 -10.52
C PRO A 187 1.91 8.70 -10.91
N ILE A 188 0.67 9.18 -10.92
CA ILE A 188 -0.48 8.40 -11.37
C ILE A 188 -0.16 7.72 -12.70
N GLY A 189 -0.39 6.42 -12.76
CA GLY A 189 -0.08 5.59 -13.92
C GLY A 189 -0.61 4.17 -13.75
N GLU A 190 -0.35 3.35 -14.73
CA GLU A 190 -0.85 1.97 -14.81
C GLU A 190 0.24 0.95 -15.16
N LYS A 191 1.50 1.38 -15.31
CA LYS A 191 2.65 0.54 -15.67
C LYS A 191 3.96 1.21 -15.36
N ALA A 192 5.05 0.47 -15.42
CA ALA A 192 6.40 1.02 -15.51
C ALA A 192 6.58 1.77 -16.84
N ILE A 193 7.18 2.96 -16.80
CA ILE A 193 7.43 3.80 -17.99
C ILE A 193 8.92 4.04 -18.09
N PRO A 194 9.58 3.51 -19.15
CA PRO A 194 10.99 3.78 -19.40
C PRO A 194 11.26 5.29 -19.54
N GLY A 195 12.34 5.77 -18.93
CA GLY A 195 12.73 7.18 -19.01
C GLY A 195 11.89 8.15 -18.19
N GLN A 196 10.83 7.69 -17.51
CA GLN A 196 10.07 8.53 -16.58
C GLN A 196 10.96 8.91 -15.39
N VAL A 197 11.11 10.22 -15.14
CA VAL A 197 11.81 10.72 -13.97
C VAL A 197 10.97 10.47 -12.74
N VAL A 198 11.54 9.78 -11.74
CA VAL A 198 10.97 9.57 -10.42
C VAL A 198 12.11 9.78 -9.43
N ASP A 199 12.06 10.89 -8.72
CA ASP A 199 13.14 11.41 -7.88
C ASP A 199 12.61 11.85 -6.49
N ALA A 200 13.46 12.51 -5.70
CA ALA A 200 13.12 12.99 -4.36
C ALA A 200 11.95 13.98 -4.34
N ASP A 201 11.70 14.67 -5.46
CA ASP A 201 10.60 15.63 -5.60
C ASP A 201 9.31 15.01 -6.14
N SER A 202 9.39 13.78 -6.62
CA SER A 202 8.24 13.03 -7.13
C SER A 202 7.41 12.48 -5.99
N GLU A 203 6.26 13.12 -5.71
CA GLU A 203 5.35 12.76 -4.61
C GLU A 203 3.92 12.52 -5.11
N ALA A 204 3.15 11.78 -4.31
CA ALA A 204 1.72 11.61 -4.50
C ALA A 204 1.06 11.16 -3.18
N ASN A 205 -0.21 11.54 -2.98
CA ASN A 205 -0.96 11.23 -1.76
C ASN A 205 -1.05 9.72 -1.45
N PHE A 206 -1.16 8.87 -2.47
CA PHE A 206 -1.18 7.43 -2.30
C PHE A 206 0.19 6.87 -1.83
N GLY A 207 1.31 7.51 -2.17
CA GLY A 207 2.63 7.17 -1.64
C GLY A 207 2.74 7.51 -0.16
N VAL A 208 2.24 8.67 0.24
CA VAL A 208 2.13 9.07 1.66
C VAL A 208 1.24 8.10 2.43
N GLY A 209 0.06 7.76 1.90
CA GLY A 209 -0.85 6.81 2.52
C GLY A 209 -0.24 5.42 2.69
N ALA A 210 0.50 4.91 1.70
CA ALA A 210 1.22 3.64 1.79
C ALA A 210 2.33 3.68 2.85
N PHE A 211 3.10 4.77 2.88
CA PHE A 211 4.14 4.98 3.90
C PHE A 211 3.55 4.97 5.31
N LEU A 212 2.43 5.67 5.53
CA LEU A 212 1.76 5.71 6.83
C LEU A 212 1.21 4.33 7.24
N LEU A 213 0.68 3.55 6.32
CA LEU A 213 0.29 2.16 6.59
C LEU A 213 1.48 1.33 7.08
N ALA A 214 2.62 1.42 6.40
CA ALA A 214 3.84 0.73 6.80
C ALA A 214 4.34 1.21 8.17
N ALA A 215 4.34 2.53 8.40
CA ALA A 215 4.75 3.12 9.67
C ALA A 215 3.88 2.65 10.85
N CYS A 216 2.55 2.61 10.68
CA CYS A 216 1.65 2.11 11.71
C CYS A 216 1.91 0.64 12.06
N GLU A 217 2.13 -0.22 11.08
CA GLU A 217 2.45 -1.63 11.35
C GLU A 217 3.87 -1.80 11.92
N TYR A 218 4.81 -0.94 11.55
CA TYR A 218 6.15 -0.95 12.13
C TYR A 218 6.11 -0.53 13.61
N VAL A 219 5.32 0.48 13.97
CA VAL A 219 5.09 0.88 15.38
C VAL A 219 4.52 -0.29 16.17
N ARG A 220 3.53 -1.01 15.63
CA ARG A 220 2.98 -2.22 16.25
C ARG A 220 4.03 -3.31 16.44
N TYR A 221 4.89 -3.50 15.43
CA TYR A 221 5.98 -4.47 15.50
C TYR A 221 6.97 -4.14 16.63
N LEU A 222 7.22 -2.83 16.84
CA LEU A 222 8.15 -2.35 17.87
C LEU A 222 7.56 -2.33 19.29
N GLU A 223 6.38 -2.86 19.53
CA GLU A 223 5.62 -2.80 20.80
C GLU A 223 6.40 -3.29 22.04
N ALA A 224 7.43 -2.52 22.47
CA ALA A 224 7.94 -2.56 23.82
C ALA A 224 7.74 -1.17 24.46
N PRO A 225 7.29 -1.06 25.73
CA PRO A 225 7.00 0.23 26.39
C PRO A 225 8.19 1.18 26.47
N GLU A 226 9.40 0.69 26.26
CA GLU A 226 10.67 1.43 26.40
C GLU A 226 11.33 1.78 25.06
N ASN A 227 10.66 1.60 23.93
CA ASN A 227 11.31 1.78 22.64
C ASN A 227 11.27 3.26 22.19
N GLN A 228 12.42 3.93 22.23
CA GLN A 228 12.56 5.33 21.78
C GLN A 228 12.14 5.53 20.31
N ASP A 229 12.25 4.49 19.49
CA ASP A 229 11.82 4.54 18.07
C ASP A 229 10.30 4.68 17.96
N ARG A 230 9.52 4.10 18.88
CA ARG A 230 8.06 4.26 18.89
C ARG A 230 7.66 5.73 19.02
N ALA A 231 8.25 6.46 19.98
CA ALA A 231 7.97 7.89 20.17
C ALA A 231 8.32 8.71 18.92
N TYR A 232 9.46 8.43 18.29
CA TYR A 232 9.85 9.07 17.05
C TYR A 232 8.82 8.86 15.93
N TRP A 233 8.39 7.60 15.72
CA TRP A 233 7.46 7.27 14.65
C TRP A 233 6.04 7.79 14.90
N CYS A 234 5.57 7.79 16.14
CA CYS A 234 4.30 8.39 16.52
C CYS A 234 4.31 9.90 16.27
N ASN A 235 5.39 10.59 16.63
CA ASN A 235 5.59 12.01 16.35
C ASN A 235 5.59 12.31 14.83
N LEU A 236 6.24 11.48 14.04
CA LEU A 236 6.27 11.63 12.60
C LEU A 236 4.88 11.43 12.00
N LEU A 237 4.17 10.36 12.41
CA LEU A 237 2.80 10.07 11.99
C LEU A 237 1.89 11.28 12.29
N TYR A 238 1.97 11.82 13.49
CA TYR A 238 1.22 13.02 13.90
C TYR A 238 1.54 14.22 13.01
N LYS A 239 2.81 14.54 12.79
CA LYS A 239 3.24 15.65 11.92
C LYS A 239 2.71 15.54 10.50
N MET A 240 2.57 14.33 9.97
CA MET A 240 2.05 14.12 8.62
C MET A 240 0.51 14.17 8.58
N ALA A 241 -0.16 13.68 9.62
CA ALA A 241 -1.62 13.56 9.66
C ALA A 241 -2.30 14.87 10.12
N ALA A 242 -1.79 15.52 11.15
CA ALA A 242 -2.42 16.66 11.79
C ALA A 242 -2.75 17.81 10.82
N PRO A 243 -1.87 18.24 9.89
CA PRO A 243 -2.20 19.31 8.96
C PRO A 243 -3.42 18.98 8.07
N VAL A 244 -3.56 17.74 7.64
CA VAL A 244 -4.70 17.33 6.81
C VAL A 244 -5.96 17.24 7.65
N LEU A 245 -5.90 16.56 8.80
CA LEU A 245 -7.05 16.34 9.68
C LEU A 245 -7.59 17.65 10.27
N SER A 246 -6.71 18.55 10.76
CA SER A 246 -7.11 19.86 11.27
C SER A 246 -7.76 20.73 10.19
N ASN A 247 -7.15 20.79 9.00
CA ASN A 247 -7.73 21.52 7.89
C ASN A 247 -9.07 20.94 7.42
N MET A 248 -9.25 19.61 7.52
CA MET A 248 -10.54 18.98 7.26
C MET A 248 -11.59 19.37 8.32
N ALA A 249 -11.24 19.26 9.59
CA ALA A 249 -12.13 19.59 10.71
C ALA A 249 -12.59 21.07 10.65
N GLU A 250 -11.71 21.97 10.26
CA GLU A 250 -11.98 23.40 10.11
C GLU A 250 -12.63 23.79 8.77
N GLY A 251 -12.80 22.85 7.85
CA GLY A 251 -13.32 23.10 6.49
C GLY A 251 -12.34 23.87 5.59
N ASN A 252 -11.07 23.95 5.95
CA ASN A 252 -10.03 24.74 5.28
C ASN A 252 -9.15 23.96 4.30
N LEU A 253 -9.33 22.64 4.17
CA LEU A 253 -8.41 21.80 3.37
C LEU A 253 -8.26 22.31 1.94
N LYS A 254 -9.37 22.65 1.28
CA LYS A 254 -9.34 23.14 -0.11
C LYS A 254 -8.63 24.48 -0.27
N LYS A 255 -8.66 25.30 0.75
CA LYS A 255 -8.02 26.64 0.77
C LYS A 255 -6.51 26.52 0.98
N ASN A 256 -6.08 25.60 1.85
CA ASN A 256 -4.72 25.51 2.32
C ASN A 256 -3.88 24.43 1.60
N MET A 257 -4.53 23.50 0.89
CA MET A 257 -3.87 22.48 0.09
C MET A 257 -3.90 22.84 -1.40
N LEU A 258 -2.74 23.23 -1.93
CA LEU A 258 -2.60 23.44 -3.38
C LEU A 258 -2.54 22.11 -4.11
N VAL A 259 -3.39 21.97 -5.13
CA VAL A 259 -3.36 20.80 -6.03
C VAL A 259 -2.46 21.14 -7.21
N GLU A 260 -1.24 20.62 -7.17
CA GLU A 260 -0.32 20.68 -8.30
C GLU A 260 -0.78 19.69 -9.38
N VAL A 261 -0.63 20.09 -10.61
CA VAL A 261 -1.01 19.27 -11.78
C VAL A 261 0.17 19.18 -12.75
N SER A 262 0.26 18.06 -13.44
CA SER A 262 1.23 17.90 -14.51
C SER A 262 1.07 19.01 -15.56
N PRO A 263 2.16 19.47 -16.21
CA PRO A 263 2.09 20.35 -17.38
C PRO A 263 1.17 19.82 -18.48
N ASN A 264 1.00 18.50 -18.57
CA ASN A 264 0.13 17.81 -19.52
C ASN A 264 -1.23 17.42 -18.91
N TRP A 265 -1.73 18.21 -17.97
CA TRP A 265 -3.01 17.93 -17.31
C TRP A 265 -4.15 17.91 -18.31
N ASP A 266 -4.98 16.85 -18.26
CA ASP A 266 -6.08 16.62 -19.20
C ASP A 266 -7.40 17.33 -18.84
N GLY A 267 -7.38 18.21 -17.83
CA GLY A 267 -8.54 18.99 -17.41
C GLY A 267 -9.52 18.26 -16.48
N ARG A 268 -9.19 17.04 -16.00
CA ARG A 268 -10.02 16.31 -15.04
C ARG A 268 -10.28 17.12 -13.77
N ASN A 269 -11.38 16.80 -13.08
CA ASN A 269 -11.77 17.48 -11.86
C ASN A 269 -10.74 17.31 -10.75
N LYS A 270 -10.09 18.40 -10.35
CA LYS A 270 -9.13 18.44 -9.25
C LYS A 270 -9.76 18.16 -7.87
N GLY A 271 -11.07 18.28 -7.73
CA GLY A 271 -11.78 18.03 -6.47
C GLY A 271 -11.62 16.62 -5.92
N VAL A 272 -11.38 15.64 -6.79
CA VAL A 272 -11.10 14.25 -6.41
C VAL A 272 -9.86 14.14 -5.52
N THR A 273 -8.84 14.98 -5.74
CA THR A 273 -7.59 14.98 -4.98
C THR A 273 -7.82 15.22 -3.48
N TYR A 274 -8.74 16.11 -3.10
CA TYR A 274 -9.04 16.37 -1.68
C TYR A 274 -9.71 15.17 -1.00
N MET A 275 -10.64 14.51 -1.70
CA MET A 275 -11.27 13.28 -1.21
C MET A 275 -10.24 12.15 -1.09
N GLU A 276 -9.38 11.98 -2.09
CA GLU A 276 -8.33 10.97 -2.06
C GLU A 276 -7.30 11.25 -0.96
N THR A 277 -6.90 12.49 -0.76
CA THR A 277 -5.96 12.88 0.31
C THR A 277 -6.50 12.47 1.66
N PHE A 278 -7.73 12.84 1.97
CA PHE A 278 -8.37 12.48 3.24
C PHE A 278 -8.59 10.97 3.36
N GLY A 279 -9.20 10.35 2.36
CA GLY A 279 -9.52 8.92 2.39
C GLY A 279 -8.28 8.03 2.50
N ARG A 280 -7.21 8.34 1.78
CA ARG A 280 -5.96 7.59 1.83
C ARG A 280 -5.19 7.84 3.13
N LEU A 281 -5.21 9.07 3.64
CA LEU A 281 -4.65 9.37 4.95
C LEU A 281 -5.38 8.59 6.04
N MET A 282 -6.72 8.63 6.07
CA MET A 282 -7.52 7.89 7.05
C MET A 282 -7.29 6.39 6.96
N ALA A 283 -7.15 5.84 5.76
CA ALA A 283 -6.80 4.43 5.59
C ALA A 283 -5.44 4.07 6.24
N GLY A 284 -4.50 5.00 6.25
CA GLY A 284 -3.19 4.84 6.91
C GLY A 284 -3.25 5.02 8.43
N VAL A 285 -3.88 6.08 8.93
CA VAL A 285 -3.83 6.43 10.36
C VAL A 285 -4.89 5.74 11.21
N ALA A 286 -6.00 5.26 10.63
CA ALA A 286 -7.10 4.67 11.39
C ALA A 286 -6.66 3.55 12.36
N PRO A 287 -5.73 2.64 12.01
CA PRO A 287 -5.25 1.64 12.95
C PRO A 287 -4.61 2.23 14.22
N TRP A 288 -3.91 3.35 14.08
CA TRP A 288 -3.30 4.05 15.20
C TRP A 288 -4.34 4.82 16.04
N LEU A 289 -5.28 5.49 15.39
CA LEU A 289 -6.36 6.21 16.06
C LEU A 289 -7.35 5.29 16.81
N THR A 290 -7.41 3.99 16.47
CA THR A 290 -8.26 3.00 17.15
C THR A 290 -7.59 2.34 18.34
N LEU A 291 -6.35 2.67 18.69
CA LEU A 291 -5.71 2.20 19.90
C LEU A 291 -6.47 2.72 21.12
N PRO A 292 -6.49 1.97 22.25
CA PRO A 292 -7.14 2.43 23.47
C PRO A 292 -6.64 3.81 23.92
N ASP A 293 -7.56 4.62 24.47
CA ASP A 293 -7.18 5.88 25.09
C ASP A 293 -6.32 5.62 26.33
N ASP A 294 -5.25 6.40 26.44
CA ASP A 294 -4.36 6.38 27.59
C ASP A 294 -3.81 7.80 27.87
N ASP A 295 -3.10 7.96 28.97
CA ASP A 295 -2.56 9.25 29.40
C ASP A 295 -1.10 9.46 28.94
N THR A 296 -0.60 8.61 28.06
CA THR A 296 0.74 8.77 27.46
C THR A 296 0.76 9.95 26.47
N GLU A 297 1.95 10.43 26.13
CA GLU A 297 2.14 11.45 25.10
C GLU A 297 1.53 10.98 23.75
N GLU A 298 1.70 9.72 23.40
CA GLU A 298 1.08 9.11 22.21
C GLU A 298 -0.46 9.12 22.31
N GLY A 299 -1.02 8.81 23.48
CA GLY A 299 -2.46 8.88 23.73
C GLY A 299 -3.02 10.29 23.55
N GLN A 300 -2.29 11.30 23.99
CA GLN A 300 -2.67 12.70 23.79
C GLN A 300 -2.63 13.13 22.32
N MET A 301 -1.69 12.63 21.53
CA MET A 301 -1.63 12.91 20.09
C MET A 301 -2.82 12.33 19.32
N ARG A 302 -3.46 11.26 19.85
CA ARG A 302 -4.62 10.63 19.20
C ARG A 302 -5.95 11.35 19.49
N LYS A 303 -6.02 12.10 20.57
CA LYS A 303 -7.17 12.93 20.95
C LYS A 303 -7.22 14.22 20.13
#